data_512ffe5d64804e57caeda115a19318fb
#
_entry.id   512ffe5d64804e57caeda115a19318fb
#
_cell.length_a   1.000
_cell.length_b   1.000
_cell.length_c   1.000
_cell.angle_alpha   90.00
_cell.angle_beta   90.00
_cell.angle_gamma   90.00
#
_symmetry.space_group_name_H-M   'P 1'
#
loop_
_entity.id
_entity.type
_entity.pdbx_description
1 polymer ?
#
loop_
_entity_poly.entity_id
_entity_poly.type
_entity_poly.pdbx_seq_one_letter_code
_entity_poly.pdbx_strand_id
1 'polypeptide(L)'
;MSKYQKLFALSKNLYAEGAPLIISAGALQKDTENGSVFAQIKLQNITQKKIKVVRAVFSLMDAFERTIGETEYVFQDFIAGRDEYFCQKQLVPVDNATRSFVAKVAEVAFADGSKWNESGAEWKPIEKQQTISYLFKDAELIKQYHIKYGDSCEYIAKADRDLVLCSCGEV
;
A
#
# COMPACT_ATOMS: atom_id res chain seq x y z
N MET A 1 9.81 -2.32 -27.37
CA MET A 1 10.09 -3.00 -26.10
C MET A 1 9.95 -2.02 -24.94
N SER A 2 9.43 -2.48 -23.81
CA SER A 2 9.41 -1.66 -22.60
C SER A 2 10.84 -1.48 -22.07
N LYS A 3 11.22 -0.25 -21.72
CA LYS A 3 12.49 0.07 -21.08
C LYS A 3 12.71 -0.67 -19.76
N TYR A 4 11.63 -1.02 -19.07
CA TYR A 4 11.66 -1.67 -17.75
C TYR A 4 10.99 -3.05 -17.80
N GLN A 5 11.67 -4.02 -17.19
CA GLN A 5 11.16 -5.37 -16.95
C GLN A 5 10.78 -5.50 -15.48
N LYS A 6 9.53 -5.90 -15.20
CA LYS A 6 9.10 -6.22 -13.84
C LYS A 6 9.74 -7.53 -13.37
N LEU A 7 10.45 -7.50 -12.26
CA LEU A 7 11.06 -8.66 -11.62
C LEU A 7 10.21 -9.24 -10.49
N PHE A 8 9.47 -8.38 -9.77
CA PHE A 8 8.72 -8.77 -8.57
C PHE A 8 7.54 -7.82 -8.37
N ALA A 9 6.49 -8.32 -7.75
CA ALA A 9 5.35 -7.51 -7.28
C ALA A 9 5.14 -7.73 -5.78
N LEU A 10 5.12 -6.62 -5.03
CA LEU A 10 4.79 -6.62 -3.62
C LEU A 10 3.31 -6.98 -3.41
N SER A 11 2.99 -7.62 -2.29
CA SER A 11 1.59 -7.83 -1.89
C SER A 11 0.86 -6.50 -1.80
N LYS A 12 -0.39 -6.46 -2.26
CA LYS A 12 -1.19 -5.25 -2.30
C LYS A 12 -1.76 -4.89 -0.93
N ASN A 13 -1.98 -3.60 -0.71
CA ASN A 13 -2.69 -3.05 0.44
C ASN A 13 -2.10 -3.50 1.78
N LEU A 14 -0.79 -3.28 1.95
CA LEU A 14 -0.11 -3.53 3.22
C LEU A 14 -0.42 -2.40 4.21
N TYR A 15 -0.81 -2.78 5.39
CA TYR A 15 -1.14 -1.86 6.48
C TYR A 15 -0.53 -2.34 7.80
N ALA A 16 -0.06 -1.40 8.60
CA ALA A 16 0.33 -1.62 10.00
C ALA A 16 -0.60 -0.82 10.92
N GLU A 17 -1.00 -1.41 12.03
CA GLU A 17 -1.92 -0.78 12.98
C GLU A 17 -1.41 0.60 13.44
N GLY A 18 -2.27 1.60 13.37
CA GLY A 18 -1.95 2.99 13.69
C GLY A 18 -1.23 3.77 12.59
N ALA A 19 -0.91 3.17 11.46
CA ALA A 19 -0.26 3.88 10.36
C ALA A 19 -1.21 4.87 9.67
N PRO A 20 -0.72 6.04 9.24
CA PRO A 20 -1.54 7.04 8.55
C PRO A 20 -1.75 6.75 7.06
N LEU A 21 -1.16 5.68 6.55
CA LEU A 21 -1.20 5.35 5.12
C LEU A 21 -1.15 3.83 4.91
N ILE A 22 -1.48 3.45 3.68
CA ILE A 22 -1.41 2.07 3.18
C ILE A 22 -0.33 2.00 2.09
N ILE A 23 0.47 0.94 2.07
CA ILE A 23 1.29 0.59 0.92
C ILE A 23 0.39 -0.18 -0.05
N SER A 24 -0.18 0.55 -1.00
CA SER A 24 -1.21 0.05 -1.91
C SER A 24 -0.67 -0.98 -2.91
N ALA A 25 0.53 -0.74 -3.42
CA ALA A 25 1.22 -1.61 -4.37
C ALA A 25 2.73 -1.37 -4.34
N GLY A 26 3.49 -2.29 -4.89
CA GLY A 26 4.92 -2.13 -5.12
C GLY A 26 5.42 -3.09 -6.18
N ALA A 27 6.53 -2.75 -6.79
CA ALA A 27 7.19 -3.55 -7.81
C ALA A 27 8.69 -3.36 -7.77
N LEU A 28 9.42 -4.40 -8.16
CA LEU A 28 10.83 -4.33 -8.50
C LEU A 28 10.95 -4.33 -10.02
N GLN A 29 11.72 -3.39 -10.55
CA GLN A 29 11.90 -3.21 -11.98
C GLN A 29 13.38 -3.21 -12.33
N LYS A 30 13.71 -3.79 -13.47
CA LYS A 30 15.06 -3.77 -14.04
C LYS A 30 15.06 -2.95 -15.32
N ASP A 31 15.97 -2.01 -15.42
CA ASP A 31 16.26 -1.31 -16.68
C ASP A 31 16.94 -2.29 -17.64
N THR A 32 16.33 -2.50 -18.80
CA THR A 32 16.81 -3.46 -19.80
C THR A 32 18.03 -2.98 -20.56
N GLU A 33 18.34 -1.67 -20.52
CA GLU A 33 19.47 -1.08 -21.22
C GLU A 33 20.77 -1.19 -20.41
N ASN A 34 20.70 -0.91 -19.09
CA ASN A 34 21.90 -0.85 -18.25
C ASN A 34 21.93 -1.87 -17.10
N GLY A 35 20.83 -2.63 -16.90
CA GLY A 35 20.73 -3.66 -15.88
C GLY A 35 20.45 -3.15 -14.47
N SER A 36 20.30 -1.86 -14.25
CA SER A 36 19.99 -1.26 -12.95
C SER A 36 18.64 -1.72 -12.43
N VAL A 37 18.54 -1.94 -11.12
CA VAL A 37 17.32 -2.42 -10.46
C VAL A 37 16.76 -1.32 -9.55
N PHE A 38 15.46 -1.16 -9.60
CA PHE A 38 14.72 -0.13 -8.85
C PHE A 38 13.52 -0.72 -8.13
N ALA A 39 13.34 -0.35 -6.88
CA ALA A 39 12.09 -0.56 -6.16
C ALA A 39 11.14 0.64 -6.39
N GLN A 40 9.87 0.36 -6.48
CA GLN A 40 8.80 1.33 -6.65
C GLN A 40 7.66 0.97 -5.73
N ILE A 41 7.10 1.94 -5.02
CA ILE A 41 5.91 1.75 -4.19
C ILE A 41 4.86 2.81 -4.50
N LYS A 42 3.61 2.45 -4.26
CA LYS A 42 2.45 3.33 -4.35
C LYS A 42 1.81 3.39 -2.97
N LEU A 43 1.72 4.58 -2.43
CA LEU A 43 1.16 4.85 -1.12
C LEU A 43 -0.22 5.49 -1.25
N GLN A 44 -1.09 5.28 -0.26
CA GLN A 44 -2.38 5.93 -0.13
C GLN A 44 -2.52 6.54 1.25
N ASN A 45 -2.81 7.84 1.30
CA ASN A 45 -3.12 8.52 2.56
C ASN A 45 -4.54 8.17 3.02
N ILE A 46 -4.70 7.63 4.22
CA ILE A 46 -6.00 7.27 4.81
C ILE A 46 -6.43 8.21 5.94
N THR A 47 -5.70 9.32 6.14
CA THR A 47 -5.98 10.29 7.20
C THR A 47 -6.54 11.60 6.64
N GLN A 48 -7.11 12.43 7.53
CA GLN A 48 -7.54 13.77 7.18
C GLN A 48 -6.37 14.76 7.01
N LYS A 49 -5.18 14.40 7.53
CA LYS A 49 -4.00 15.25 7.46
C LYS A 49 -3.30 15.07 6.11
N LYS A 50 -2.80 16.16 5.55
CA LYS A 50 -2.00 16.11 4.33
C LYS A 50 -0.59 15.62 4.62
N ILE A 51 -0.15 14.58 3.92
CA ILE A 51 1.21 14.01 4.01
C ILE A 51 2.13 14.77 3.05
N LYS A 52 3.31 15.15 3.52
CA LYS A 52 4.32 15.85 2.69
C LYS A 52 5.67 15.14 2.60
N VAL A 53 6.02 14.28 3.57
CA VAL A 53 7.28 13.52 3.55
C VAL A 53 7.01 12.12 4.11
N VAL A 54 7.59 11.13 3.48
CA VAL A 54 7.56 9.72 3.93
C VAL A 54 8.97 9.14 3.87
N ARG A 55 9.43 8.56 4.98
CA ARG A 55 10.63 7.74 5.01
C ARG A 55 10.23 6.26 5.00
N ALA A 56 10.60 5.57 3.95
CA ALA A 56 10.37 4.14 3.78
C ALA A 56 11.66 3.35 3.87
N VAL A 57 11.56 2.12 4.35
CA VAL A 57 12.66 1.16 4.45
C VAL A 57 12.34 -0.04 3.59
N PHE A 58 13.30 -0.43 2.77
CA PHE A 58 13.22 -1.58 1.87
C PHE A 58 14.23 -2.62 2.33
N SER A 59 13.76 -3.76 2.80
CA SER A 59 14.60 -4.92 3.08
C SER A 59 14.74 -5.76 1.82
N LEU A 60 15.95 -5.86 1.29
CA LEU A 60 16.25 -6.41 -0.03
C LEU A 60 16.64 -7.88 0.06
N MET A 61 16.15 -8.69 -0.86
CA MET A 61 16.44 -10.13 -0.94
C MET A 61 16.91 -10.53 -2.34
N ASP A 62 17.84 -11.49 -2.39
CA ASP A 62 18.34 -12.06 -3.63
C ASP A 62 17.39 -13.14 -4.21
N ALA A 63 17.84 -13.84 -5.27
CA ALA A 63 17.07 -14.91 -5.92
C ALA A 63 16.88 -16.16 -5.05
N PHE A 64 17.61 -16.27 -3.94
CA PHE A 64 17.51 -17.37 -2.97
C PHE A 64 16.77 -16.94 -1.70
N GLU A 65 16.08 -15.80 -1.74
CA GLU A 65 15.36 -15.21 -0.59
C GLU A 65 16.26 -14.86 0.61
N ARG A 66 17.54 -14.64 0.37
CA ARG A 66 18.48 -14.20 1.39
C ARG A 66 18.49 -12.68 1.47
N THR A 67 18.43 -12.14 2.68
CA THR A 67 18.57 -10.70 2.90
C THR A 67 19.97 -10.25 2.50
N ILE A 68 20.05 -9.30 1.56
CA ILE A 68 21.31 -8.73 1.07
C ILE A 68 21.55 -7.31 1.57
N GLY A 69 20.57 -6.70 2.21
CA GLY A 69 20.71 -5.38 2.82
C GLY A 69 19.38 -4.67 2.98
N GLU A 70 19.47 -3.45 3.50
CA GLU A 70 18.36 -2.52 3.60
C GLU A 70 18.69 -1.21 2.89
N THR A 71 17.69 -0.58 2.33
CA THR A 71 17.78 0.75 1.73
C THR A 71 16.68 1.62 2.31
N GLU A 72 17.04 2.78 2.84
CA GLU A 72 16.10 3.82 3.22
C GLU A 72 15.93 4.83 2.09
N TYR A 73 14.71 5.30 1.91
CA TYR A 73 14.41 6.35 0.95
C TYR A 73 13.41 7.35 1.51
N VAL A 74 13.70 8.64 1.32
CA VAL A 74 12.82 9.73 1.72
C VAL A 74 12.09 10.27 0.49
N PHE A 75 10.79 10.04 0.47
CA PHE A 75 9.88 10.64 -0.52
C PHE A 75 9.47 12.03 -0.03
N GLN A 76 9.72 13.04 -0.83
CA GLN A 76 9.42 14.44 -0.55
C GLN A 76 8.99 15.17 -1.83
N ASP A 77 8.75 16.47 -1.74
CA ASP A 77 8.33 17.32 -2.86
C ASP A 77 6.95 16.96 -3.42
N PHE A 78 6.04 16.54 -2.53
CA PHE A 78 4.65 16.30 -2.82
C PHE A 78 3.75 16.73 -1.63
N ILE A 79 2.46 16.85 -1.90
CA ILE A 79 1.42 16.96 -0.87
C ILE A 79 0.31 16.01 -1.27
N ALA A 80 0.01 15.04 -0.39
CA ALA A 80 -1.05 14.05 -0.60
C ALA A 80 -2.18 14.27 0.41
N GLY A 81 -3.36 14.59 -0.07
CA GLY A 81 -4.59 14.67 0.72
C GLY A 81 -5.17 13.29 1.02
N ARG A 82 -6.31 13.27 1.72
CA ARG A 82 -7.02 12.01 2.03
C ARG A 82 -7.38 11.26 0.75
N ASP A 83 -7.23 9.95 0.80
CA ASP A 83 -7.50 8.99 -0.28
C ASP A 83 -6.65 9.15 -1.55
N GLU A 84 -5.74 10.14 -1.57
CA GLU A 84 -4.83 10.31 -2.69
C GLU A 84 -3.72 9.25 -2.69
N TYR A 85 -3.39 8.78 -3.92
CA TYR A 85 -2.25 7.92 -4.18
C TYR A 85 -1.02 8.75 -4.55
N PHE A 86 0.14 8.36 -4.04
CA PHE A 86 1.38 9.09 -4.25
C PHE A 86 2.62 8.17 -4.27
N CYS A 87 3.77 8.71 -4.60
CA CYS A 87 5.08 8.05 -4.72
C CYS A 87 5.23 7.05 -5.88
N GLN A 88 4.20 6.71 -6.60
CA GLN A 88 4.22 5.68 -7.65
C GLN A 88 5.11 5.99 -8.85
N LYS A 89 5.54 7.24 -9.02
CA LYS A 89 6.43 7.67 -10.13
C LYS A 89 7.91 7.69 -9.73
N GLN A 90 8.22 7.53 -8.46
CA GLN A 90 9.59 7.59 -7.95
C GLN A 90 10.23 6.20 -7.95
N LEU A 91 11.39 6.09 -8.57
CA LEU A 91 12.18 4.87 -8.63
C LEU A 91 13.29 4.95 -7.57
N VAL A 92 13.30 3.99 -6.67
CA VAL A 92 14.31 3.87 -5.60
C VAL A 92 15.42 2.94 -6.08
N PRO A 93 16.65 3.43 -6.30
CA PRO A 93 17.76 2.57 -6.68
C PRO A 93 18.05 1.54 -5.58
N VAL A 94 18.21 0.29 -5.96
CA VAL A 94 18.57 -0.80 -5.05
C VAL A 94 19.70 -1.64 -5.63
N ASP A 95 20.26 -2.54 -4.85
CA ASP A 95 21.31 -3.45 -5.33
C ASP A 95 20.81 -4.27 -6.54
N ASN A 96 21.65 -4.40 -7.56
CA ASN A 96 21.30 -5.10 -8.81
C ASN A 96 21.05 -6.60 -8.62
N ALA A 97 21.52 -7.19 -7.52
CA ALA A 97 21.24 -8.57 -7.14
C ALA A 97 19.84 -8.76 -6.55
N THR A 98 19.13 -7.69 -6.21
CA THR A 98 17.80 -7.73 -5.62
C THR A 98 16.81 -8.41 -6.57
N ARG A 99 16.02 -9.35 -6.04
CA ARG A 99 14.96 -10.06 -6.79
C ARG A 99 13.60 -9.97 -6.11
N SER A 100 13.58 -9.62 -4.83
CA SER A 100 12.36 -9.28 -4.09
C SER A 100 12.69 -8.30 -2.97
N PHE A 101 11.66 -7.70 -2.38
CA PHE A 101 11.82 -6.82 -1.22
C PHE A 101 10.58 -6.85 -0.34
N VAL A 102 10.80 -6.48 0.93
CA VAL A 102 9.73 -6.10 1.86
C VAL A 102 9.85 -4.61 2.10
N ALA A 103 8.75 -3.90 2.16
CA ALA A 103 8.72 -2.47 2.42
C ALA A 103 7.92 -2.16 3.69
N LYS A 104 8.40 -1.19 4.45
CA LYS A 104 7.69 -0.57 5.57
C LYS A 104 7.88 0.94 5.54
N VAL A 105 6.95 1.66 6.14
CA VAL A 105 7.09 3.09 6.37
C VAL A 105 7.54 3.32 7.80
N ALA A 106 8.65 4.02 7.97
CA ALA A 106 9.24 4.29 9.27
C ALA A 106 8.77 5.62 9.86
N GLU A 107 8.58 6.64 9.01
CA GLU A 107 8.23 8.00 9.43
C GLU A 107 7.35 8.69 8.40
N VAL A 108 6.42 9.49 8.90
CA VAL A 108 5.57 10.36 8.07
C VAL A 108 5.55 11.77 8.67
N ALA A 109 5.79 12.78 7.85
CA ALA A 109 5.62 14.17 8.22
C ALA A 109 4.40 14.77 7.52
N PHE A 110 3.57 15.46 8.29
CA PHE A 110 2.37 16.11 7.80
C PHE A 110 2.58 17.60 7.51
N ALA A 111 1.74 18.18 6.67
CA ALA A 111 1.79 19.58 6.32
C ALA A 111 1.54 20.53 7.53
N ASP A 112 0.86 20.05 8.57
CA ASP A 112 0.62 20.79 9.81
C ASP A 112 1.83 20.78 10.77
N GLY A 113 2.95 20.15 10.39
CA GLY A 113 4.16 20.04 11.20
C GLY A 113 4.17 18.84 12.16
N SER A 114 3.08 18.12 12.30
CA SER A 114 3.04 16.88 13.09
C SER A 114 3.78 15.73 12.38
N LYS A 115 4.16 14.71 13.14
CA LYS A 115 4.87 13.53 12.64
C LYS A 115 4.24 12.26 13.18
N TRP A 116 4.39 11.19 12.43
CA TRP A 116 4.11 9.83 12.85
C TRP A 116 5.37 8.99 12.70
N ASN A 117 5.65 8.13 13.68
CA ASN A 117 6.75 7.16 13.64
C ASN A 117 6.17 5.76 13.81
N GLU A 118 6.81 4.77 13.18
CA GLU A 118 6.39 3.38 13.33
C GLU A 118 6.44 2.92 14.80
N SER A 119 5.47 2.10 15.17
CA SER A 119 5.36 1.50 16.53
C SER A 119 5.93 0.08 16.61
N GLY A 120 6.50 -0.44 15.52
CA GLY A 120 6.92 -1.83 15.40
C GLY A 120 5.81 -2.79 14.99
N ALA A 121 4.61 -2.28 14.68
CA ALA A 121 3.52 -3.09 14.16
C ALA A 121 3.88 -3.67 12.78
N GLU A 122 3.47 -4.91 12.56
CA GLU A 122 3.79 -5.62 11.32
C GLU A 122 2.95 -5.12 10.13
N TRP A 123 3.59 -4.89 9.00
CA TRP A 123 2.93 -4.54 7.75
C TRP A 123 2.39 -5.80 7.09
N LYS A 124 1.07 -5.96 7.10
CA LYS A 124 0.35 -7.11 6.54
C LYS A 124 -0.72 -6.66 5.57
N PRO A 125 -1.06 -7.50 4.57
CA PRO A 125 -2.19 -7.23 3.71
C PRO A 125 -3.47 -7.00 4.50
N ILE A 126 -4.28 -6.02 4.06
CA ILE A 126 -5.64 -5.84 4.54
C ILE A 126 -6.47 -7.02 4.00
N GLU A 127 -7.24 -7.67 4.86
CA GLU A 127 -8.12 -8.74 4.44
C GLU A 127 -9.16 -8.24 3.44
N LYS A 128 -9.34 -8.99 2.35
CA LYS A 128 -10.36 -8.65 1.36
C LYS A 128 -11.76 -8.70 1.97
N GLN A 129 -12.54 -7.66 1.69
CA GLN A 129 -13.95 -7.67 1.98
C GLN A 129 -14.67 -8.69 1.10
N GLN A 130 -15.67 -9.36 1.67
CA GLN A 130 -16.55 -10.24 0.91
C GLN A 130 -17.66 -9.40 0.27
N THR A 131 -18.00 -9.74 -0.99
CA THR A 131 -19.15 -9.12 -1.65
C THR A 131 -20.44 -9.65 -1.06
N ILE A 132 -21.49 -8.83 -1.06
CA ILE A 132 -22.82 -9.27 -0.60
C ILE A 132 -23.38 -10.43 -1.45
N SER A 133 -23.06 -10.46 -2.76
CA SER A 133 -23.46 -11.54 -3.66
C SER A 133 -22.75 -12.88 -3.36
N TYR A 134 -21.58 -12.85 -2.73
CA TYR A 134 -20.89 -14.07 -2.29
C TYR A 134 -21.53 -14.66 -1.02
N LEU A 135 -21.93 -13.79 -0.09
CA LEU A 135 -22.51 -14.21 1.20
C LEU A 135 -24.00 -14.51 1.10
N PHE A 136 -24.75 -13.70 0.36
CA PHE A 136 -26.18 -13.86 0.16
C PHE A 136 -26.46 -14.43 -1.23
N LYS A 137 -26.87 -15.68 -1.27
CA LYS A 137 -27.30 -16.34 -2.53
C LYS A 137 -28.75 -16.02 -2.89
N ASP A 138 -29.49 -15.40 -1.99
CA ASP A 138 -30.88 -15.02 -2.16
C ASP A 138 -30.97 -13.56 -2.66
N ALA A 139 -31.58 -13.37 -3.83
CA ALA A 139 -31.75 -12.06 -4.44
C ALA A 139 -32.58 -11.09 -3.58
N GLU A 140 -33.52 -11.59 -2.78
CA GLU A 140 -34.34 -10.75 -1.89
C GLU A 140 -33.50 -10.20 -0.73
N LEU A 141 -32.61 -11.00 -0.15
CA LEU A 141 -31.68 -10.53 0.90
C LEU A 141 -30.71 -9.48 0.36
N ILE A 142 -30.21 -9.63 -0.85
CA ILE A 142 -29.35 -8.63 -1.51
C ILE A 142 -30.13 -7.33 -1.69
N LYS A 143 -31.36 -7.39 -2.16
CA LYS A 143 -32.24 -6.22 -2.33
C LYS A 143 -32.51 -5.51 -1.01
N GLN A 144 -32.81 -6.25 0.07
CA GLN A 144 -33.01 -5.70 1.40
C GLN A 144 -31.75 -5.03 1.94
N TYR A 145 -30.57 -5.59 1.66
CA TYR A 145 -29.28 -4.98 2.02
C TYR A 145 -29.09 -3.63 1.31
N HIS A 146 -29.37 -3.56 0.00
CA HIS A 146 -29.30 -2.31 -0.76
C HIS A 146 -30.30 -1.25 -0.30
N ILE A 147 -31.51 -1.67 0.08
CA ILE A 147 -32.53 -0.77 0.66
C ILE A 147 -32.02 -0.16 1.97
N LYS A 148 -31.34 -0.97 2.80
CA LYS A 148 -30.88 -0.53 4.11
C LYS A 148 -29.60 0.32 4.05
N TYR A 149 -28.65 -0.01 3.18
CA TYR A 149 -27.31 0.58 3.17
C TYR A 149 -26.98 1.39 1.90
N GLY A 150 -27.83 1.34 0.89
CA GLY A 150 -27.68 2.02 -0.40
C GLY A 150 -27.21 1.09 -1.54
N ASP A 151 -27.54 1.48 -2.76
CA ASP A 151 -27.26 0.68 -3.97
C ASP A 151 -25.76 0.57 -4.30
N SER A 152 -24.94 1.49 -3.81
CA SER A 152 -23.48 1.47 -3.97
C SER A 152 -22.73 0.55 -3.00
N CYS A 153 -23.45 -0.06 -2.04
CA CYS A 153 -22.88 -0.93 -1.02
C CYS A 153 -22.80 -2.37 -1.53
N GLU A 154 -21.71 -2.70 -2.22
CA GLU A 154 -21.46 -4.02 -2.81
C GLU A 154 -20.72 -4.98 -1.87
N TYR A 155 -20.20 -4.48 -0.75
CA TYR A 155 -19.37 -5.22 0.20
C TYR A 155 -20.00 -5.26 1.58
N ILE A 156 -19.61 -6.24 2.37
CA ILE A 156 -19.93 -6.28 3.80
C ILE A 156 -18.93 -5.41 4.54
N ALA A 157 -19.41 -4.46 5.32
CA ALA A 157 -18.56 -3.66 6.21
C ALA A 157 -17.79 -4.57 7.16
N LYS A 158 -16.49 -4.33 7.31
CA LYS A 158 -15.57 -5.16 8.08
C LYS A 158 -14.59 -4.30 8.85
N ALA A 159 -14.23 -4.71 10.05
CA ALA A 159 -13.09 -4.18 10.75
C ALA A 159 -11.84 -5.03 10.44
N ASP A 160 -10.73 -4.38 10.16
CA ASP A 160 -9.41 -5.00 10.04
C ASP A 160 -8.44 -4.17 10.87
N ARG A 161 -7.99 -4.73 12.00
CA ARG A 161 -7.19 -4.00 12.99
C ARG A 161 -7.93 -2.75 13.48
N ASP A 162 -7.35 -1.57 13.36
CA ASP A 162 -7.98 -0.28 13.69
C ASP A 162 -8.66 0.40 12.49
N LEU A 163 -8.70 -0.26 11.33
CA LEU A 163 -9.41 0.21 10.14
C LEU A 163 -10.86 -0.26 10.10
N VAL A 164 -11.73 0.57 9.59
CA VAL A 164 -13.09 0.20 9.24
C VAL A 164 -13.22 0.26 7.72
N LEU A 165 -13.44 -0.91 7.11
CA LEU A 165 -13.71 -1.05 5.69
C LEU A 165 -15.20 -0.88 5.47
N CYS A 166 -15.60 0.18 4.81
CA CYS A 166 -17.01 0.45 4.59
C CYS A 166 -17.63 -0.49 3.53
N SER A 167 -18.95 -0.58 3.52
CA SER A 167 -19.69 -1.41 2.55
C SER A 167 -19.59 -0.90 1.09
N CYS A 168 -19.10 0.30 0.87
CA CYS A 168 -18.78 0.85 -0.46
C CYS A 168 -17.39 0.40 -0.96
N GLY A 169 -16.59 -0.27 -0.14
CA GLY A 169 -15.24 -0.73 -0.47
C GLY A 169 -14.12 0.26 -0.15
N GLU A 170 -14.44 1.40 0.47
CA GLU A 170 -13.45 2.38 0.94
C GLU A 170 -12.96 2.07 2.36
N VAL A 171 -11.80 2.59 2.70
CA VAL A 171 -11.16 2.46 4.01
C VAL A 171 -11.43 3.68 4.87
#